data_0b477062f0d932ba2a95f7ff3ff7360b
#
_entry.id   0b477062f0d932ba2a95f7ff3ff7360b
#
_cell.length_a   1.000
_cell.length_b   1.000
_cell.length_c   1.000
_cell.angle_alpha   90.00
_cell.angle_beta   90.00
_cell.angle_gamma   90.00
#
_symmetry.space_group_name_H-M   'P 1'
#
loop_
_entity.id
_entity.type
_entity.pdbx_description
1 polymer ?
#
loop_
_entity_poly.entity_id
_entity_poly.type
_entity_poly.pdbx_seq_one_letter_code
_entity_poly.pdbx_strand_id
1 'polypeptide(L)'
;MAIDPNSKPRLAPGCRFGENNNQRVLLMPERALRLNGPSLEIVSRCDGTRTVAQIVHELQKLYAKAEPARVEQDVLGYLGLLSDQRALDFQ
;
A
#
# COMPACT_ATOMS: atom_id res chain seq x y z
N MET A 1 7.85 -13.53 3.18
CA MET A 1 6.92 -14.02 2.16
C MET A 1 7.12 -13.25 0.87
N ALA A 2 7.23 -13.96 -0.24
CA ALA A 2 7.40 -13.30 -1.53
C ALA A 2 6.05 -12.79 -2.04
N ILE A 3 6.03 -11.55 -2.51
CA ILE A 3 4.82 -10.95 -3.08
C ILE A 3 4.89 -11.12 -4.58
N ASP A 4 3.82 -11.72 -5.15
CA ASP A 4 3.73 -11.92 -6.60
C ASP A 4 3.48 -10.58 -7.28
N PRO A 5 4.37 -10.14 -8.19
CA PRO A 5 4.19 -8.86 -8.87
C PRO A 5 2.95 -8.81 -9.77
N ASN A 6 2.40 -9.95 -10.13
CA ASN A 6 1.18 -10.01 -10.95
C ASN A 6 -0.10 -10.04 -10.13
N SER A 7 0.00 -10.15 -8.81
CA SER A 7 -1.18 -10.13 -7.95
C SER A 7 -1.72 -8.70 -7.82
N LYS A 8 -2.99 -8.61 -7.51
CA LYS A 8 -3.67 -7.31 -7.37
C LYS A 8 -4.09 -7.12 -5.92
N PRO A 9 -3.39 -6.27 -5.16
CA PRO A 9 -3.74 -6.04 -3.76
C PRO A 9 -5.01 -5.21 -3.63
N ARG A 10 -5.82 -5.57 -2.65
CA ARG A 10 -7.04 -4.88 -2.31
C ARG A 10 -7.15 -4.82 -0.79
N LEU A 11 -7.71 -3.75 -0.26
CA LEU A 11 -7.93 -3.66 1.18
C LEU A 11 -8.87 -4.77 1.62
N ALA A 12 -8.51 -5.43 2.72
CA ALA A 12 -9.30 -6.52 3.26
C ALA A 12 -10.64 -6.00 3.80
N PRO A 13 -11.67 -6.85 3.87
CA PRO A 13 -12.93 -6.44 4.50
C PRO A 13 -12.70 -5.91 5.90
N GLY A 14 -13.36 -4.81 6.24
CA GLY A 14 -13.19 -4.16 7.53
C GLY A 14 -12.07 -3.12 7.56
N CYS A 15 -11.31 -3.00 6.49
CA CYS A 15 -10.27 -1.99 6.38
C CYS A 15 -10.73 -0.91 5.41
N ARG A 16 -10.57 0.35 5.80
CA ARG A 16 -11.02 1.46 4.96
C ARG A 16 -10.23 2.72 5.27
N PHE A 17 -10.27 3.66 4.35
CA PHE A 17 -9.71 4.99 4.58
C PHE A 17 -10.54 5.74 5.61
N GLY A 18 -9.85 6.51 6.44
CA GLY A 18 -10.49 7.40 7.38
C GLY A 18 -9.65 8.65 7.56
N GLU A 19 -10.15 9.56 8.37
CA GLU A 19 -9.45 10.80 8.69
C GLU A 19 -9.61 11.06 10.19
N ASN A 20 -8.48 11.39 10.82
CA ASN A 20 -8.47 11.65 12.25
C ASN A 20 -7.54 12.84 12.52
N ASN A 21 -8.09 13.93 13.08
CA ASN A 21 -7.34 15.16 13.35
C ASN A 21 -6.61 15.68 12.12
N ASN A 22 -7.30 15.70 10.98
CA ASN A 22 -6.77 16.14 9.68
C ASN A 22 -5.65 15.25 9.13
N GLN A 23 -5.53 14.04 9.66
CA GLN A 23 -4.57 13.07 9.15
C GLN A 23 -5.28 11.90 8.50
N ARG A 24 -4.74 11.44 7.37
CA ARG A 24 -5.26 10.26 6.71
C ARG A 24 -4.83 9.02 7.47
N VAL A 25 -5.76 8.10 7.66
CA VAL A 25 -5.48 6.85 8.35
C VAL A 25 -6.11 5.68 7.60
N LEU A 26 -5.54 4.49 7.79
CA LEU A 26 -6.16 3.26 7.38
C LEU A 26 -6.83 2.67 8.62
N LEU A 27 -8.16 2.62 8.60
CA LEU A 27 -8.93 2.07 9.71
C LEU A 27 -9.02 0.56 9.55
N MET A 28 -8.65 -0.14 10.61
CA MET A 28 -8.71 -1.60 10.70
C MET A 28 -9.57 -1.95 11.90
N PRO A 29 -10.07 -3.22 12.00
CA PRO A 29 -11.01 -3.56 13.08
C PRO A 29 -10.56 -3.20 14.48
N GLU A 30 -9.25 -3.30 14.76
CA GLU A 30 -8.75 -3.08 16.12
C GLU A 30 -7.69 -1.99 16.21
N ARG A 31 -7.41 -1.30 15.12
CA ARG A 31 -6.36 -0.28 15.10
C ARG A 31 -6.53 0.67 13.94
N ALA A 32 -5.79 1.75 13.99
CA ALA A 32 -5.69 2.69 12.88
C ALA A 32 -4.21 2.89 12.57
N LEU A 33 -3.88 2.92 11.28
CA LEU A 33 -2.52 3.14 10.82
C LEU A 33 -2.45 4.50 10.15
N ARG A 34 -1.55 5.35 10.65
CA ARG A 34 -1.37 6.68 10.08
C ARG A 34 -0.74 6.58 8.69
N LEU A 35 -1.32 7.29 7.73
CA LEU A 35 -0.85 7.31 6.35
C LEU A 35 -0.33 8.69 5.99
N ASN A 36 0.89 8.75 5.48
CA ASN A 36 1.46 10.00 4.98
C ASN A 36 2.50 9.68 3.93
N GLY A 37 2.70 10.63 2.99
CA GLY A 37 3.70 10.45 1.95
C GLY A 37 3.52 9.15 1.18
N PRO A 38 4.59 8.35 1.03
CA PRO A 38 4.53 7.11 0.24
C PRO A 38 3.50 6.11 0.74
N SER A 39 3.28 6.00 2.05
CA SER A 39 2.31 5.03 2.55
C SER A 39 0.89 5.36 2.09
N LEU A 40 0.54 6.64 2.06
CA LEU A 40 -0.77 7.05 1.55
C LEU A 40 -0.90 6.71 0.06
N GLU A 41 0.14 6.97 -0.72
CA GLU A 41 0.12 6.67 -2.15
C GLU A 41 0.01 5.17 -2.41
N ILE A 42 0.68 4.36 -1.61
CA ILE A 42 0.62 2.90 -1.77
C ILE A 42 -0.78 2.39 -1.44
N VAL A 43 -1.32 2.78 -0.29
CA VAL A 43 -2.63 2.28 0.15
C VAL A 43 -3.74 2.74 -0.79
N SER A 44 -3.66 3.98 -1.30
CA SER A 44 -4.68 4.49 -2.20
C SER A 44 -4.75 3.72 -3.52
N ARG A 45 -3.68 2.99 -3.87
CA ARG A 45 -3.62 2.19 -5.09
C ARG A 45 -3.98 0.72 -4.87
N CYS A 46 -4.26 0.33 -3.62
CA CYS A 46 -4.64 -1.05 -3.29
C CYS A 46 -6.15 -1.21 -3.47
N ASP A 47 -6.59 -1.14 -4.72
CA ASP A 47 -8.01 -1.15 -5.07
C ASP A 47 -8.46 -2.43 -5.79
N GLY A 48 -7.56 -3.40 -5.93
CA GLY A 48 -7.88 -4.65 -6.59
C GLY A 48 -7.81 -4.58 -8.12
N THR A 49 -7.49 -3.41 -8.69
CA THR A 49 -7.40 -3.25 -10.14
C THR A 49 -5.97 -3.15 -10.64
N ARG A 50 -5.05 -2.71 -9.80
CA ARG A 50 -3.64 -2.59 -10.15
C ARG A 50 -2.85 -3.76 -9.63
N THR A 51 -1.92 -4.27 -10.44
CA THR A 51 -0.97 -5.29 -9.97
C THR A 51 0.08 -4.63 -9.08
N VAL A 52 0.77 -5.45 -8.29
CA VAL A 52 1.89 -4.97 -7.49
C VAL A 52 2.93 -4.28 -8.38
N ALA A 53 3.24 -4.87 -9.54
CA ALA A 53 4.20 -4.29 -10.47
C ALA A 53 3.75 -2.92 -10.96
N GLN A 54 2.46 -2.74 -11.22
CA GLN A 54 1.93 -1.45 -11.65
C GLN A 54 2.04 -0.40 -10.54
N ILE A 55 1.77 -0.80 -9.30
CA ILE A 55 1.90 0.11 -8.15
C ILE A 55 3.35 0.55 -8.00
N VAL A 56 4.29 -0.38 -8.07
CA VAL A 56 5.72 -0.06 -8.01
C VAL A 56 6.08 0.95 -9.09
N HIS A 57 5.65 0.68 -10.33
CA HIS A 57 5.98 1.54 -11.46
C HIS A 57 5.41 2.95 -11.29
N GLU A 58 4.16 3.06 -10.83
CA GLU A 58 3.53 4.36 -10.59
C GLU A 58 4.26 5.14 -9.50
N LEU A 59 4.66 4.46 -8.43
CA LEU A 59 5.41 5.12 -7.36
C LEU A 59 6.80 5.54 -7.82
N GLN A 60 7.44 4.75 -8.68
CA GLN A 60 8.73 5.13 -9.23
C GLN A 60 8.62 6.40 -10.07
N LYS A 61 7.53 6.57 -10.80
CA LYS A 61 7.28 7.80 -11.56
C LYS A 61 6.98 8.97 -10.64
N LEU A 62 6.17 8.74 -9.62
CA LEU A 62 5.78 9.80 -8.69
C LEU A 62 6.99 10.31 -7.90
N TYR A 63 7.89 9.43 -7.52
CA TYR A 63 9.10 9.76 -6.79
C TYR A 63 10.32 9.63 -7.70
N ALA A 64 10.27 10.33 -8.84
CA ALA A 64 11.29 10.19 -9.88
C ALA A 64 12.70 10.58 -9.43
N LYS A 65 12.81 11.37 -8.36
CA LYS A 65 14.11 11.76 -7.83
C LYS A 65 14.73 10.70 -6.93
N ALA A 66 13.93 9.72 -6.49
CA ALA A 66 14.43 8.62 -5.69
C ALA A 66 14.93 7.51 -6.60
N GLU A 67 15.84 6.69 -6.08
CA GLU A 67 16.35 5.56 -6.83
C GLU A 67 15.24 4.53 -7.03
N PRO A 68 14.99 4.08 -8.29
CA PRO A 68 13.89 3.17 -8.57
C PRO A 68 13.92 1.87 -7.75
N ALA A 69 15.10 1.29 -7.56
CA ALA A 69 15.22 0.06 -6.76
C ALA A 69 14.82 0.30 -5.30
N ARG A 70 15.11 1.50 -4.78
CA ARG A 70 14.74 1.86 -3.42
C ARG A 70 13.22 2.00 -3.29
N VAL A 71 12.60 2.65 -4.28
CA VAL A 71 11.14 2.79 -4.30
C VAL A 71 10.47 1.41 -4.33
N GLU A 72 10.98 0.52 -5.17
CA GLU A 72 10.46 -0.84 -5.23
C GLU A 72 10.54 -1.55 -3.88
N GLN A 73 11.69 -1.48 -3.22
CA GLN A 73 11.87 -2.09 -1.91
C GLN A 73 10.89 -1.52 -0.88
N ASP A 74 10.71 -0.21 -0.89
CA ASP A 74 9.81 0.45 0.05
C ASP A 74 8.37 0.03 -0.18
N VAL A 75 7.93 -0.05 -1.44
CA VAL A 75 6.58 -0.49 -1.78
C VAL A 75 6.35 -1.93 -1.33
N LEU A 76 7.26 -2.83 -1.70
CA LEU A 76 7.13 -4.24 -1.35
C LEU A 76 7.17 -4.45 0.16
N GLY A 77 8.03 -3.72 0.85
CA GLY A 77 8.11 -3.80 2.31
C GLY A 77 6.83 -3.34 2.97
N TYR A 78 6.24 -2.26 2.49
CA TYR A 78 5.00 -1.75 3.05
C TYR A 78 3.82 -2.68 2.76
N LEU A 79 3.73 -3.22 1.55
CA LEU A 79 2.69 -4.20 1.21
C LEU A 79 2.84 -5.45 2.09
N GLY A 80 4.07 -5.89 2.34
CA GLY A 80 4.33 -7.01 3.24
C GLY A 80 3.85 -6.72 4.66
N LEU A 81 4.11 -5.51 5.16
CA LEU A 81 3.64 -5.10 6.48
C LEU A 81 2.11 -5.17 6.55
N LEU A 82 1.43 -4.63 5.56
CA LEU A 82 -0.03 -4.65 5.52
C LEU A 82 -0.57 -6.07 5.41
N SER A 83 0.09 -6.91 4.64
CA SER A 83 -0.30 -8.31 4.50
C SER A 83 -0.16 -9.05 5.83
N ASP A 84 0.93 -8.80 6.56
CA ASP A 84 1.14 -9.41 7.87
C ASP A 84 0.08 -9.00 8.87
N GLN A 85 -0.46 -7.80 8.72
CA GLN A 85 -1.55 -7.32 9.58
C GLN A 85 -2.91 -7.69 9.04
N ARG A 86 -2.96 -8.49 7.98
CA ARG A 86 -4.20 -8.94 7.35
C ARG A 86 -5.05 -7.80 6.83
N ALA A 87 -4.40 -6.72 6.42
CA ALA A 87 -5.07 -5.55 5.88
C ALA A 87 -5.25 -5.62 4.36
N LEU A 88 -4.59 -6.56 3.69
CA LEU A 88 -4.65 -6.73 2.25
C LEU A 88 -5.02 -8.14 1.86
N ASP A 89 -5.81 -8.25 0.79
CA ASP A 89 -6.04 -9.48 0.06
C ASP A 89 -5.38 -9.33 -1.31
N PHE A 90 -4.69 -10.36 -1.76
CA PHE A 90 -4.06 -10.38 -3.08
C PHE A 90 -4.89 -11.25 -4.01
N GLN A 91 -5.22 -10.72 -5.17
CA GLN A 91 -6.03 -11.40 -6.17
C GLN A 91 -5.27 -11.70 -7.43
#